data_6762f9a271af68462f04742d45a69b09
#
_entry.id   6762f9a271af68462f04742d45a69b09
#
_cell.length_a   1.000
_cell.length_b   1.000
_cell.length_c   1.000
_cell.angle_alpha   90.00
_cell.angle_beta   90.00
_cell.angle_gamma   90.00
#
_symmetry.space_group_name_H-M   'P 1'
#
loop_
_entity.id
_entity.type
_entity.pdbx_description
1 polymer ?
#
loop_
_entity_poly.entity_id
_entity_poly.type
_entity_poly.pdbx_seq_one_letter_code
_entity_poly.pdbx_strand_id
1 'polypeptide(L)'
;KMDPAQRGRVLQKMAAATYANAKSLAVIESNNNGKTFREALSEIRYGAWTFEYYSGFCDKIEGSTIPVPGNRLNYTLKQPLGVTAHIIPWNFPLQLALRSIAPALAAGCTVIAKPASWTPLSLIEWAKVMIEADVGLPDGVLQVITGSGGLIGDALAGHADVDGITLTGGVPTGHAVMAKASENLTPVTLELGGKGANIVFPDANLRYCAKAICF
;
A
#
# COMPACT_ATOMS: atom_id res chain seq x y z
N LYS A 1 -6.60 -6.10 20.79
CA LYS A 1 -6.27 -4.86 20.01
C LYS A 1 -4.88 -4.39 20.44
N MET A 2 -4.00 -4.13 19.45
CA MET A 2 -2.68 -3.55 19.70
C MET A 2 -2.82 -2.05 19.97
N ASP A 3 -2.10 -1.55 20.96
CA ASP A 3 -2.00 -0.12 21.29
C ASP A 3 -1.39 0.67 20.11
N PRO A 4 -1.85 1.92 19.85
CA PRO A 4 -1.31 2.72 18.75
C PRO A 4 0.21 2.91 18.78
N ALA A 5 0.79 3.18 19.96
CA ALA A 5 2.23 3.33 20.09
C ALA A 5 2.99 1.99 19.86
N GLN A 6 2.38 0.87 20.20
CA GLN A 6 2.93 -0.45 19.86
C GLN A 6 2.90 -0.70 18.35
N ARG A 7 1.81 -0.32 17.64
CA ARG A 7 1.75 -0.38 16.17
C ARG A 7 2.88 0.43 15.55
N GLY A 8 3.12 1.65 16.04
CA GLY A 8 4.22 2.48 15.57
C GLY A 8 5.57 1.76 15.68
N ARG A 9 5.84 1.11 16.81
CA ARG A 9 7.08 0.33 16.99
C ARG A 9 7.17 -0.86 16.03
N VAL A 10 6.06 -1.55 15.76
CA VAL A 10 6.02 -2.63 14.76
C VAL A 10 6.36 -2.09 13.36
N LEU A 11 5.75 -0.97 12.95
CA LEU A 11 6.03 -0.36 11.65
C LEU A 11 7.50 0.08 11.53
N GLN A 12 8.11 0.60 12.60
CA GLN A 12 9.55 0.92 12.63
C GLN A 12 10.42 -0.31 12.41
N LYS A 13 10.09 -1.43 13.06
CA LYS A 13 10.80 -2.70 12.85
C LYS A 13 10.62 -3.21 11.42
N MET A 14 9.41 -3.08 10.83
CA MET A 14 9.15 -3.44 9.43
C MET A 14 9.98 -2.57 8.47
N ALA A 15 10.09 -1.26 8.73
CA ALA A 15 10.97 -0.38 7.97
C ALA A 15 12.44 -0.84 8.06
N ALA A 16 12.95 -1.07 9.26
CA ALA A 16 14.32 -1.51 9.49
C ALA A 16 14.62 -2.86 8.81
N ALA A 17 13.72 -3.83 8.93
CA ALA A 17 13.85 -5.13 8.26
C ALA A 17 13.84 -5.00 6.73
N THR A 18 12.99 -4.10 6.18
CA THR A 18 12.95 -3.82 4.75
C THR A 18 14.25 -3.17 4.27
N TYR A 19 14.79 -2.18 4.99
CA TYR A 19 16.09 -1.56 4.67
C TYR A 19 17.23 -2.57 4.70
N ALA A 20 17.28 -3.40 5.73
CA ALA A 20 18.34 -4.41 5.89
C ALA A 20 18.36 -5.42 4.73
N ASN A 21 17.19 -5.76 4.21
CA ASN A 21 17.01 -6.72 3.12
C ASN A 21 16.80 -6.08 1.74
N ALA A 22 16.97 -4.76 1.61
CA ALA A 22 16.63 -4.04 0.39
C ALA A 22 17.39 -4.55 -0.85
N LYS A 23 18.64 -4.96 -0.71
CA LYS A 23 19.44 -5.47 -1.84
C LYS A 23 18.96 -6.84 -2.32
N SER A 24 18.66 -7.77 -1.42
CA SER A 24 18.16 -9.10 -1.79
C SER A 24 16.77 -9.01 -2.42
N LEU A 25 15.89 -8.22 -1.84
CA LEU A 25 14.56 -7.93 -2.39
C LEU A 25 14.66 -7.27 -3.78
N ALA A 26 15.60 -6.34 -3.99
CA ALA A 26 15.82 -5.69 -5.28
C ALA A 26 16.30 -6.67 -6.37
N VAL A 27 17.13 -7.65 -6.03
CA VAL A 27 17.52 -8.71 -6.97
C VAL A 27 16.29 -9.52 -7.38
N ILE A 28 15.44 -9.92 -6.43
CA ILE A 28 14.23 -10.67 -6.69
C ILE A 28 13.26 -9.86 -7.56
N GLU A 29 13.03 -8.59 -7.21
CA GLU A 29 12.14 -7.71 -7.97
C GLU A 29 12.65 -7.47 -9.39
N SER A 30 13.94 -7.18 -9.56
CA SER A 30 14.56 -7.00 -10.87
C SER A 30 14.41 -8.25 -11.75
N ASN A 31 14.65 -9.43 -11.21
CA ASN A 31 14.52 -10.69 -11.94
C ASN A 31 13.07 -11.01 -12.30
N ASN A 32 12.12 -10.70 -11.43
CA ASN A 32 10.70 -11.02 -11.63
C ASN A 32 9.96 -9.99 -12.50
N ASN A 33 10.32 -8.70 -12.38
CA ASN A 33 9.66 -7.59 -13.08
C ASN A 33 10.38 -7.18 -14.37
N GLY A 34 11.70 -7.35 -14.44
CA GLY A 34 12.54 -6.93 -15.57
C GLY A 34 13.10 -5.51 -15.48
N LYS A 35 12.80 -4.75 -14.41
CA LYS A 35 13.40 -3.43 -14.19
C LYS A 35 14.87 -3.52 -13.76
N THR A 36 15.58 -2.41 -13.85
CA THR A 36 16.99 -2.40 -13.42
C THR A 36 17.12 -2.58 -11.90
N PHE A 37 18.19 -3.24 -11.46
CA PHE A 37 18.49 -3.40 -10.03
C PHE A 37 18.53 -2.05 -9.28
N ARG A 38 19.06 -1.01 -9.93
CA ARG A 38 19.15 0.33 -9.34
C ARG A 38 17.77 0.91 -9.05
N GLU A 39 16.83 0.76 -9.97
CA GLU A 39 15.44 1.20 -9.79
C GLU A 39 14.74 0.38 -8.71
N ALA A 40 14.80 -0.95 -8.79
CA ALA A 40 14.24 -1.83 -7.77
C ALA A 40 14.75 -1.49 -6.36
N LEU A 41 16.06 -1.27 -6.20
CA LEU A 41 16.65 -0.90 -4.92
C LEU A 41 16.15 0.45 -4.40
N SER A 42 15.99 1.44 -5.28
CA SER A 42 15.46 2.76 -4.93
C SER A 42 14.01 2.67 -4.47
N GLU A 43 13.20 1.91 -5.20
CA GLU A 43 11.78 1.70 -4.91
C GLU A 43 11.55 0.98 -3.57
N ILE A 44 12.33 -0.06 -3.29
CA ILE A 44 12.23 -0.80 -2.03
C ILE A 44 12.64 0.07 -0.84
N ARG A 45 13.69 0.88 -1.00
CA ARG A 45 14.08 1.85 0.03
C ARG A 45 13.00 2.90 0.27
N TYR A 46 12.34 3.37 -0.78
CA TYR A 46 11.19 4.27 -0.65
C TYR A 46 10.02 3.59 0.08
N GLY A 47 9.75 2.31 -0.21
CA GLY A 47 8.76 1.53 0.52
C GLY A 47 9.09 1.40 2.02
N ALA A 48 10.36 1.16 2.35
CA ALA A 48 10.83 1.13 3.75
C ALA A 48 10.63 2.49 4.44
N TRP A 49 11.00 3.59 3.76
CA TRP A 49 10.74 4.95 4.25
C TRP A 49 9.25 5.22 4.47
N THR A 50 8.37 4.67 3.65
CA THR A 50 6.92 4.80 3.84
C THR A 50 6.48 4.20 5.18
N PHE A 51 7.00 3.03 5.55
CA PHE A 51 6.74 2.44 6.87
C PHE A 51 7.29 3.29 8.01
N GLU A 52 8.51 3.82 7.85
CA GLU A 52 9.11 4.74 8.82
C GLU A 52 8.23 6.00 9.00
N TYR A 53 7.78 6.61 7.93
CA TYR A 53 6.90 7.76 7.95
C TYR A 53 5.59 7.47 8.69
N TYR A 54 4.88 6.39 8.32
CA TYR A 54 3.60 6.05 8.94
C TYR A 54 3.73 5.51 10.36
N SER A 55 4.88 5.04 10.78
CA SER A 55 5.12 4.64 12.17
C SER A 55 4.87 5.78 13.16
N GLY A 56 5.18 7.01 12.74
CA GLY A 56 4.96 8.23 13.51
C GLY A 56 3.50 8.71 13.55
N PHE A 57 2.60 8.11 12.78
CA PHE A 57 1.19 8.52 12.71
C PHE A 57 0.23 7.67 13.53
N CYS A 58 0.66 6.50 14.00
CA CYS A 58 -0.22 5.54 14.65
C CYS A 58 -0.99 6.09 15.86
N ASP A 59 -0.37 6.98 16.62
CA ASP A 59 -0.92 7.63 17.82
C ASP A 59 -1.37 9.08 17.57
N LYS A 60 -1.42 9.52 16.32
CA LYS A 60 -1.78 10.89 15.90
C LYS A 60 -3.04 10.93 15.01
N ILE A 61 -3.82 9.85 15.02
CA ILE A 61 -5.08 9.78 14.28
C ILE A 61 -6.19 10.35 15.17
N GLU A 62 -6.35 11.67 15.10
CA GLU A 62 -7.25 12.43 15.96
C GLU A 62 -8.63 12.60 15.32
N GLY A 63 -9.66 12.77 16.17
CA GLY A 63 -10.98 13.25 15.79
C GLY A 63 -11.13 14.74 16.01
N SER A 64 -12.36 15.24 15.94
CA SER A 64 -12.69 16.65 16.12
C SER A 64 -13.77 16.83 17.18
N THR A 65 -13.69 17.92 17.93
CA THR A 65 -14.80 18.39 18.76
C THR A 65 -15.53 19.50 17.99
N ILE A 66 -16.84 19.34 17.82
CA ILE A 66 -17.67 20.20 16.97
C ILE A 66 -18.60 21.04 17.87
N PRO A 67 -18.54 22.39 17.81
CA PRO A 67 -19.44 23.25 18.55
C PRO A 67 -20.91 23.03 18.10
N VAL A 68 -21.80 22.85 19.06
CA VAL A 68 -23.26 22.72 18.83
C VAL A 68 -24.04 23.54 19.87
N PRO A 69 -25.25 24.03 19.54
CA PRO A 69 -26.07 24.79 20.47
C PRO A 69 -26.53 23.96 21.68
N GLY A 70 -26.66 24.65 22.81
CA GLY A 70 -27.18 24.04 24.06
C GLY A 70 -26.10 23.24 24.82
N ASN A 71 -26.53 22.50 25.85
CA ASN A 71 -25.66 21.72 26.72
C ASN A 71 -25.41 20.32 26.12
N ARG A 72 -24.71 20.25 24.98
CA ARG A 72 -24.42 19.02 24.24
C ARG A 72 -22.95 18.96 23.89
N LEU A 73 -22.40 17.73 23.87
CA LEU A 73 -21.06 17.44 23.35
C LEU A 73 -21.19 16.69 22.01
N ASN A 74 -20.54 17.23 20.97
CA ASN A 74 -20.44 16.58 19.66
C ASN A 74 -18.95 16.38 19.30
N TYR A 75 -18.56 15.16 19.02
CA TYR A 75 -17.19 14.83 18.62
C TYR A 75 -17.17 13.66 17.64
N THR A 76 -16.08 13.58 16.87
CA THR A 76 -15.81 12.45 15.97
C THR A 76 -14.70 11.57 16.51
N LEU A 77 -14.82 10.27 16.28
CA LEU A 77 -13.75 9.30 16.52
C LEU A 77 -13.36 8.65 15.19
N LYS A 78 -12.07 8.59 14.94
CA LYS A 78 -11.54 7.81 13.81
C LYS A 78 -11.30 6.37 14.26
N GLN A 79 -11.84 5.42 13.49
CA GLN A 79 -11.70 3.99 13.77
C GLN A 79 -11.12 3.29 12.54
N PRO A 80 -10.37 2.17 12.71
CA PRO A 80 -9.98 1.33 11.59
C PRO A 80 -11.20 0.86 10.80
N LEU A 81 -11.07 0.75 9.48
CA LEU A 81 -12.12 0.15 8.65
C LEU A 81 -12.36 -1.31 9.04
N GLY A 82 -11.30 -2.07 9.25
CA GLY A 82 -11.36 -3.50 9.53
C GLY A 82 -10.42 -4.28 8.60
N VAL A 83 -10.95 -5.21 7.83
CA VAL A 83 -10.23 -6.00 6.83
C VAL A 83 -10.12 -5.22 5.53
N THR A 84 -8.91 -4.98 5.06
CA THR A 84 -8.67 -4.24 3.82
C THR A 84 -7.98 -5.11 2.75
N ALA A 85 -8.52 -5.08 1.53
CA ALA A 85 -7.96 -5.77 0.38
C ALA A 85 -7.11 -4.80 -0.46
N HIS A 86 -5.88 -5.21 -0.80
CA HIS A 86 -4.91 -4.42 -1.55
C HIS A 86 -4.56 -5.12 -2.86
N ILE A 87 -5.00 -4.58 -3.99
CA ILE A 87 -4.76 -5.13 -5.32
C ILE A 87 -3.62 -4.34 -5.97
N ILE A 88 -2.48 -5.01 -6.16
CA ILE A 88 -1.19 -4.41 -6.48
C ILE A 88 -0.87 -4.64 -7.97
N PRO A 89 -0.38 -3.62 -8.71
CA PRO A 89 0.00 -3.75 -10.11
C PRO A 89 1.39 -4.37 -10.28
N TRP A 90 1.74 -4.63 -11.55
CA TRP A 90 2.97 -5.30 -11.93
C TRP A 90 4.19 -4.37 -12.11
N ASN A 91 3.96 -3.08 -12.35
CA ASN A 91 5.04 -2.14 -12.74
C ASN A 91 5.91 -1.66 -11.56
N PHE A 92 5.37 -1.51 -10.36
CA PHE A 92 6.07 -1.19 -9.12
C PHE A 92 5.63 -2.15 -8.00
N PRO A 93 5.94 -3.46 -8.12
CA PRO A 93 5.29 -4.50 -7.31
C PRO A 93 5.40 -4.26 -5.82
N LEU A 94 6.61 -4.19 -5.29
CA LEU A 94 6.82 -4.05 -3.86
C LEU A 94 6.57 -2.62 -3.38
N GLN A 95 7.01 -1.59 -4.11
CA GLN A 95 6.81 -0.21 -3.70
C GLN A 95 5.34 0.14 -3.51
N LEU A 96 4.48 -0.21 -4.48
CA LEU A 96 3.04 0.11 -4.40
C LEU A 96 2.31 -0.75 -3.37
N ALA A 97 2.77 -1.98 -3.14
CA ALA A 97 2.31 -2.77 -2.01
C ALA A 97 2.60 -2.06 -0.68
N LEU A 98 3.85 -1.70 -0.44
CA LEU A 98 4.29 -1.07 0.82
C LEU A 98 3.62 0.29 1.03
N ARG A 99 3.41 1.08 -0.05
CA ARG A 99 2.70 2.37 -0.02
C ARG A 99 1.27 2.24 0.51
N SER A 100 0.58 1.16 0.18
CA SER A 100 -0.80 0.94 0.60
C SER A 100 -0.91 0.19 1.93
N ILE A 101 0.00 -0.74 2.21
CA ILE A 101 0.01 -1.55 3.43
C ILE A 101 0.36 -0.71 4.67
N ALA A 102 1.37 0.16 4.57
CA ALA A 102 1.85 0.95 5.71
C ALA A 102 0.76 1.82 6.35
N PRO A 103 -0.01 2.65 5.61
CA PRO A 103 -1.08 3.46 6.21
C PRO A 103 -2.23 2.61 6.74
N ALA A 104 -2.57 1.47 6.10
CA ALA A 104 -3.63 0.58 6.58
C ALA A 104 -3.26 -0.02 7.95
N LEU A 105 -2.04 -0.54 8.10
CA LEU A 105 -1.55 -1.06 9.37
C LEU A 105 -1.42 0.04 10.43
N ALA A 106 -0.96 1.25 10.04
CA ALA A 106 -0.89 2.40 10.95
C ALA A 106 -2.26 2.78 11.50
N ALA A 107 -3.29 2.74 10.67
CA ALA A 107 -4.67 2.97 11.08
C ALA A 107 -5.24 1.85 11.95
N GLY A 108 -4.61 0.67 11.96
CA GLY A 108 -5.05 -0.50 12.72
C GLY A 108 -5.95 -1.46 11.95
N CYS A 109 -5.97 -1.37 10.62
CA CYS A 109 -6.62 -2.34 9.74
C CYS A 109 -5.81 -3.64 9.65
N THR A 110 -6.45 -4.72 9.25
CA THR A 110 -5.80 -5.92 8.75
C THR A 110 -5.74 -5.87 7.23
N VAL A 111 -4.76 -6.54 6.63
CA VAL A 111 -4.43 -6.41 5.22
C VAL A 111 -4.39 -7.77 4.53
N ILE A 112 -5.11 -7.87 3.43
CA ILE A 112 -4.97 -8.95 2.45
C ILE A 112 -4.37 -8.34 1.19
N ALA A 113 -3.10 -8.62 0.91
CA ALA A 113 -2.39 -8.09 -0.24
C ALA A 113 -2.36 -9.11 -1.39
N LYS A 114 -2.84 -8.71 -2.56
CA LYS A 114 -2.82 -9.51 -3.77
C LYS A 114 -1.88 -8.87 -4.80
N PRO A 115 -0.66 -9.38 -4.98
CA PRO A 115 0.23 -8.94 -6.05
C PRO A 115 -0.32 -9.30 -7.44
N ALA A 116 0.15 -8.60 -8.46
CA ALA A 116 -0.10 -9.00 -9.84
C ALA A 116 0.43 -10.42 -10.09
N SER A 117 -0.29 -11.21 -10.90
CA SER A 117 0.06 -12.60 -11.16
C SER A 117 1.46 -12.76 -11.78
N TRP A 118 1.93 -11.76 -12.52
CA TRP A 118 3.24 -11.78 -13.19
C TRP A 118 4.40 -11.38 -12.29
N THR A 119 4.15 -10.63 -11.20
CA THR A 119 5.21 -10.08 -10.34
C THR A 119 4.93 -10.29 -8.86
N PRO A 120 4.67 -11.53 -8.40
CA PRO A 120 4.31 -11.76 -7.00
C PRO A 120 5.51 -11.92 -6.07
N LEU A 121 6.72 -12.24 -6.61
CA LEU A 121 7.81 -12.80 -5.82
C LEU A 121 8.37 -11.82 -4.78
N SER A 122 8.54 -10.55 -5.13
CA SER A 122 9.11 -9.56 -4.19
C SER A 122 8.21 -9.33 -2.98
N LEU A 123 6.89 -9.32 -3.15
CA LEU A 123 5.95 -9.16 -2.03
C LEU A 123 5.89 -10.42 -1.15
N ILE A 124 5.93 -11.61 -1.74
CA ILE A 124 5.98 -12.87 -0.99
C ILE A 124 7.26 -12.93 -0.16
N GLU A 125 8.40 -12.63 -0.76
CA GLU A 125 9.68 -12.66 -0.06
C GLU A 125 9.79 -11.59 1.02
N TRP A 126 9.26 -10.40 0.76
CA TRP A 126 9.16 -9.35 1.77
C TRP A 126 8.31 -9.80 2.97
N ALA A 127 7.18 -10.49 2.75
CA ALA A 127 6.37 -11.01 3.85
C ALA A 127 7.13 -12.06 4.69
N LYS A 128 7.94 -12.92 4.05
CA LYS A 128 8.83 -13.85 4.77
C LYS A 128 9.88 -13.11 5.62
N VAL A 129 10.51 -12.07 5.06
CA VAL A 129 11.44 -11.21 5.79
C VAL A 129 10.79 -10.63 7.05
N MET A 130 9.51 -10.23 6.99
CA MET A 130 8.79 -9.72 8.18
C MET A 130 8.61 -10.79 9.26
N ILE A 131 8.36 -12.03 8.86
CA ILE A 131 8.24 -13.18 9.79
C ILE A 131 9.61 -13.51 10.39
N GLU A 132 10.64 -13.63 9.57
CA GLU A 132 12.00 -13.99 10.00
C GLU A 132 12.63 -12.93 10.91
N ALA A 133 12.32 -11.66 10.69
CA ALA A 133 12.80 -10.55 11.51
C ALA A 133 12.04 -10.38 12.84
N ASP A 134 11.01 -11.18 13.08
CA ASP A 134 10.12 -11.08 14.26
C ASP A 134 9.75 -9.62 14.60
N VAL A 135 9.14 -8.97 13.61
CA VAL A 135 8.77 -7.54 13.74
C VAL A 135 7.69 -7.30 14.80
N GLY A 136 7.08 -8.37 15.30
CA GLY A 136 6.01 -8.32 16.31
C GLY A 136 4.62 -8.03 15.70
N LEU A 137 4.44 -8.31 14.42
CA LEU A 137 3.14 -8.25 13.77
C LEU A 137 2.32 -9.49 14.20
N PRO A 138 1.10 -9.33 14.74
CA PRO A 138 0.28 -10.50 15.13
C PRO A 138 -0.10 -11.36 13.92
N ASP A 139 -0.28 -12.65 14.14
CA ASP A 139 -0.72 -13.59 13.11
C ASP A 139 -2.04 -13.14 12.49
N GLY A 140 -2.14 -13.29 11.16
CA GLY A 140 -3.34 -12.95 10.40
C GLY A 140 -3.52 -11.46 10.08
N VAL A 141 -2.72 -10.56 10.66
CA VAL A 141 -2.84 -9.11 10.40
C VAL A 141 -2.40 -8.73 8.98
N LEU A 142 -1.41 -9.42 8.44
CA LEU A 142 -0.94 -9.26 7.06
C LEU A 142 -0.95 -10.61 6.36
N GLN A 143 -1.73 -10.70 5.30
CA GLN A 143 -1.83 -11.90 4.45
C GLN A 143 -1.43 -11.55 3.02
N VAL A 144 -0.67 -12.41 2.37
CA VAL A 144 -0.35 -12.30 0.95
C VAL A 144 -0.97 -13.47 0.23
N ILE A 145 -1.86 -13.19 -0.72
CA ILE A 145 -2.51 -14.21 -1.53
C ILE A 145 -2.20 -14.02 -3.01
N THR A 146 -1.96 -15.11 -3.72
CA THR A 146 -1.63 -15.10 -5.14
C THR A 146 -2.75 -15.70 -5.97
N GLY A 147 -2.84 -15.29 -7.23
CA GLY A 147 -3.80 -15.81 -8.17
C GLY A 147 -4.20 -14.79 -9.24
N SER A 148 -5.03 -15.21 -10.18
CA SER A 148 -5.48 -14.35 -11.27
C SER A 148 -6.38 -13.21 -10.79
N GLY A 149 -6.42 -12.11 -11.55
CA GLY A 149 -7.30 -10.99 -11.27
C GLY A 149 -8.78 -11.38 -11.29
N GLY A 150 -9.19 -12.10 -12.33
CA GLY A 150 -10.58 -12.53 -12.52
C GLY A 150 -11.07 -13.60 -11.56
N LEU A 151 -10.20 -14.27 -10.79
CA LEU A 151 -10.62 -15.22 -9.77
C LEU A 151 -10.45 -14.64 -8.37
N ILE A 152 -9.21 -14.35 -7.98
CA ILE A 152 -8.90 -13.88 -6.61
C ILE A 152 -9.20 -12.39 -6.45
N GLY A 153 -8.96 -11.58 -7.50
CA GLY A 153 -9.29 -10.13 -7.46
C GLY A 153 -10.79 -9.89 -7.34
N ASP A 154 -11.59 -10.62 -8.13
CA ASP A 154 -13.06 -10.52 -8.10
C ASP A 154 -13.62 -11.06 -6.77
N ALA A 155 -13.07 -12.18 -6.26
CA ALA A 155 -13.47 -12.72 -4.98
C ALA A 155 -13.19 -11.74 -3.81
N LEU A 156 -12.02 -11.07 -3.80
CA LEU A 156 -11.71 -10.04 -2.80
C LEU A 156 -12.61 -8.83 -2.93
N ALA A 157 -12.85 -8.37 -4.17
CA ALA A 157 -13.64 -7.16 -4.41
C ALA A 157 -15.12 -7.34 -4.04
N GLY A 158 -15.67 -8.54 -4.16
CA GLY A 158 -17.05 -8.86 -3.81
C GLY A 158 -17.24 -9.55 -2.46
N HIS A 159 -16.19 -9.67 -1.63
CA HIS A 159 -16.31 -10.39 -0.35
C HIS A 159 -17.00 -9.55 0.71
N ALA A 160 -18.02 -10.11 1.36
CA ALA A 160 -18.82 -9.40 2.36
C ALA A 160 -18.03 -8.99 3.62
N ASP A 161 -16.96 -9.72 3.95
CA ASP A 161 -16.11 -9.45 5.12
C ASP A 161 -14.90 -8.53 4.78
N VAL A 162 -14.88 -7.93 3.59
CA VAL A 162 -13.88 -6.91 3.22
C VAL A 162 -14.48 -5.53 3.44
N ASP A 163 -13.89 -4.79 4.38
CA ASP A 163 -14.37 -3.47 4.81
C ASP A 163 -13.82 -2.30 4.00
N GLY A 164 -12.81 -2.54 3.17
CA GLY A 164 -12.23 -1.53 2.28
C GLY A 164 -11.30 -2.12 1.24
N ILE A 165 -11.26 -1.50 0.06
CA ILE A 165 -10.42 -1.97 -1.06
C ILE A 165 -9.54 -0.83 -1.53
N THR A 166 -8.27 -1.12 -1.78
CA THR A 166 -7.38 -0.24 -2.54
C THR A 166 -6.86 -0.97 -3.78
N LEU A 167 -6.98 -0.34 -4.93
CA LEU A 167 -6.49 -0.83 -6.20
C LEU A 167 -5.57 0.21 -6.83
N THR A 168 -4.39 -0.23 -7.25
CA THR A 168 -3.58 0.47 -8.25
C THR A 168 -3.53 -0.37 -9.51
N GLY A 169 -3.95 0.21 -10.65
CA GLY A 169 -4.03 -0.56 -11.90
C GLY A 169 -4.61 0.20 -13.08
N GLY A 170 -5.06 -0.53 -14.09
CA GLY A 170 -5.70 0.04 -15.27
C GLY A 170 -7.16 0.44 -15.03
N VAL A 171 -7.65 1.42 -15.80
CA VAL A 171 -9.04 1.90 -15.73
C VAL A 171 -10.07 0.77 -15.87
N PRO A 172 -9.92 -0.20 -16.80
CA PRO A 172 -10.88 -1.31 -16.91
C PRO A 172 -10.95 -2.16 -15.63
N THR A 173 -9.80 -2.39 -14.97
CA THR A 173 -9.75 -3.11 -13.69
C THR A 173 -10.43 -2.30 -12.58
N GLY A 174 -10.23 -0.97 -12.56
CA GLY A 174 -10.93 -0.08 -11.63
C GLY A 174 -12.45 -0.19 -11.75
N HIS A 175 -12.98 -0.17 -12.96
CA HIS A 175 -14.41 -0.37 -13.20
C HIS A 175 -14.91 -1.73 -12.69
N ALA A 176 -14.18 -2.82 -12.96
CA ALA A 176 -14.55 -4.16 -12.51
C ALA A 176 -14.58 -4.26 -10.97
N VAL A 177 -13.55 -3.74 -10.31
CA VAL A 177 -13.46 -3.72 -8.83
C VAL A 177 -14.58 -2.89 -8.23
N MET A 178 -14.86 -1.70 -8.75
CA MET A 178 -15.98 -0.88 -8.27
C MET A 178 -17.33 -1.58 -8.42
N ALA A 179 -17.57 -2.22 -9.57
CA ALA A 179 -18.81 -2.96 -9.81
C ALA A 179 -19.01 -4.08 -8.79
N LYS A 180 -17.93 -4.84 -8.48
CA LYS A 180 -17.98 -5.90 -7.46
C LYS A 180 -18.14 -5.35 -6.04
N ALA A 181 -17.40 -4.33 -5.67
CA ALA A 181 -17.47 -3.71 -4.36
C ALA A 181 -18.86 -3.11 -4.08
N SER A 182 -19.57 -2.64 -5.11
CA SER A 182 -20.92 -2.09 -4.97
C SER A 182 -21.95 -3.09 -4.47
N GLU A 183 -21.73 -4.39 -4.64
CA GLU A 183 -22.62 -5.45 -4.14
C GLU A 183 -22.73 -5.42 -2.60
N ASN A 184 -21.65 -5.00 -1.90
CA ASN A 184 -21.58 -4.88 -0.45
C ASN A 184 -21.43 -3.43 0.04
N LEU A 185 -21.48 -2.45 -0.86
CA LEU A 185 -21.21 -1.04 -0.57
C LEU A 185 -19.80 -0.81 0.04
N THR A 186 -18.86 -1.67 -0.28
CA THR A 186 -17.47 -1.59 0.21
C THR A 186 -16.77 -0.37 -0.39
N PRO A 187 -16.19 0.55 0.41
CA PRO A 187 -15.46 1.70 -0.08
C PRO A 187 -14.21 1.29 -0.86
N VAL A 188 -13.98 1.95 -2.00
CA VAL A 188 -12.85 1.67 -2.89
C VAL A 188 -12.00 2.92 -3.08
N THR A 189 -10.68 2.77 -2.89
CA THR A 189 -9.68 3.76 -3.27
C THR A 189 -9.01 3.30 -4.56
N LEU A 190 -9.04 4.14 -5.60
CA LEU A 190 -8.50 3.84 -6.92
C LEU A 190 -7.33 4.74 -7.26
N GLU A 191 -6.21 4.12 -7.65
CA GLU A 191 -5.06 4.76 -8.27
C GLU A 191 -4.92 4.22 -9.69
N LEU A 192 -5.36 4.99 -10.67
CA LEU A 192 -5.50 4.53 -12.06
C LEU A 192 -4.52 5.24 -12.99
N GLY A 193 -4.37 4.68 -14.19
CA GLY A 193 -3.52 5.24 -15.21
C GLY A 193 -4.01 6.59 -15.74
N GLY A 194 -3.08 7.39 -16.19
CA GLY A 194 -3.34 8.69 -16.82
C GLY A 194 -2.18 9.12 -17.70
N LYS A 195 -2.34 10.25 -18.35
CA LYS A 195 -1.32 10.92 -19.17
C LYS A 195 -1.28 12.41 -18.81
N GLY A 196 -0.56 12.71 -17.70
CA GLY A 196 -0.25 14.08 -17.32
C GLY A 196 0.60 14.77 -18.38
N ALA A 197 0.37 16.07 -18.60
CA ALA A 197 1.20 16.85 -19.51
C ALA A 197 2.57 17.13 -18.86
N ASN A 198 3.63 17.03 -19.66
CA ASN A 198 4.95 17.54 -19.32
C ASN A 198 5.19 18.81 -20.15
N ILE A 199 5.22 19.98 -19.49
CA ILE A 199 5.31 21.27 -20.16
C ILE A 199 6.71 21.83 -19.95
N VAL A 200 7.45 22.02 -21.06
CA VAL A 200 8.81 22.56 -21.09
C VAL A 200 8.77 23.97 -21.64
N PHE A 201 9.12 24.98 -20.84
CA PHE A 201 9.20 26.37 -21.26
C PHE A 201 10.52 26.66 -22.00
N PRO A 202 10.59 27.74 -22.83
CA PRO A 202 11.77 28.05 -23.66
C PRO A 202 13.06 28.31 -22.87
N ASP A 203 12.96 28.75 -21.61
CA ASP A 203 14.07 29.05 -20.70
C ASP A 203 14.51 27.83 -19.86
N ALA A 204 13.90 26.67 -20.06
CA ALA A 204 14.22 25.46 -19.29
C ALA A 204 15.58 24.87 -19.71
N ASN A 205 16.25 24.23 -18.75
CA ASN A 205 17.46 23.46 -19.03
C ASN A 205 17.12 22.17 -19.81
N LEU A 206 17.27 22.20 -21.12
CA LEU A 206 16.89 21.10 -22.03
C LEU A 206 17.61 19.77 -21.70
N ARG A 207 18.87 19.84 -21.21
CA ARG A 207 19.60 18.63 -20.82
C ARG A 207 18.98 17.95 -19.60
N TYR A 208 18.47 18.73 -18.67
CA TYR A 208 17.74 18.22 -17.51
C TYR A 208 16.36 17.71 -17.91
N CYS A 209 15.64 18.49 -18.74
CA CYS A 209 14.32 18.11 -19.26
C CYS A 209 14.36 16.78 -20.03
N ALA A 210 15.33 16.58 -20.90
CA ALA A 210 15.50 15.33 -21.65
C ALA A 210 15.66 14.12 -20.72
N LYS A 211 16.36 14.26 -19.60
CA LYS A 211 16.48 13.20 -18.59
C LYS A 211 15.17 12.97 -17.83
N ALA A 212 14.46 14.04 -17.46
CA ALA A 212 13.22 13.95 -16.69
C ALA A 212 12.03 13.39 -17.50
N ILE A 213 12.04 13.59 -18.84
CA ILE A 213 10.99 13.07 -19.74
C ILE A 213 11.14 11.56 -19.99
N CYS A 214 12.34 11.01 -19.82
CA CYS A 214 12.62 9.59 -20.04
C CYS A 214 12.28 8.69 -18.83
N PHE A 215 11.72 9.26 -17.75
CA PHE A 215 11.29 8.52 -16.56
C PHE A 215 9.79 8.33 -16.50
#